data_3489df2a159236bd54761289917d2560
#
_entry.id   3489df2a159236bd54761289917d2560
#
_cell.length_a   1.000
_cell.length_b   1.000
_cell.length_c   1.000
_cell.angle_alpha   90.00
_cell.angle_beta   90.00
_cell.angle_gamma   90.00
#
_symmetry.space_group_name_H-M   'P 1'
#
loop_
_entity.id
_entity.type
_entity.pdbx_description
1 polymer ?
#
loop_
_entity_poly.entity_id
_entity_poly.type
_entity_poly.pdbx_seq_one_letter_code
_entity_poly.pdbx_strand_id
1 'polypeptide(L)'
;MIIKWLGHSCFFLEGSKKILIDPFMPNGDFGCRPDIVAVTHAHNDHLGETIFLNRLTVAPNELAKYLGEKGLLTEAMNIGGSVEIDTARFTMVYASHSSEITDGRNKLYGGPASGFVINMDGVCVYHAGDTGLFSDMRLIHDMYHPDVAILPIGSRFTMGPAEAMAAAEFIGAPLVIPMHYNTFPEIEQDAGAFKDAIEKVTDMKVAVLKPGESIDTKNYLK
;
A
#
# COMPACT_ATOMS: atom_id res chain seq x y z
N MET A 1 -0.80 -14.45 8.39
CA MET A 1 -1.44 -13.61 7.34
C MET A 1 -0.87 -13.99 5.99
N ILE A 2 -1.73 -14.13 4.96
CA ILE A 2 -1.27 -14.29 3.57
C ILE A 2 -1.27 -12.90 2.93
N ILE A 3 -0.19 -12.55 2.23
CA ILE A 3 -0.06 -11.32 1.45
C ILE A 3 0.10 -11.71 -0.01
N LYS A 4 -0.80 -11.24 -0.88
CA LYS A 4 -0.79 -11.49 -2.32
C LYS A 4 -0.58 -10.18 -3.06
N TRP A 5 0.39 -10.14 -3.98
CA TRP A 5 0.57 -9.00 -4.88
C TRP A 5 -0.23 -9.20 -6.17
N LEU A 6 -1.07 -8.23 -6.52
CA LEU A 6 -1.91 -8.29 -7.72
C LEU A 6 -1.35 -7.46 -8.88
N GLY A 7 -0.23 -6.80 -8.66
CA GLY A 7 0.44 -5.89 -9.58
C GLY A 7 0.37 -4.44 -9.12
N HIS A 8 1.27 -3.62 -9.63
CA HIS A 8 1.38 -2.20 -9.27
C HIS A 8 1.46 -1.99 -7.76
N SER A 9 0.51 -1.26 -7.17
CA SER A 9 0.39 -1.07 -5.72
C SER A 9 -0.75 -1.91 -5.10
N CYS A 10 -1.35 -2.82 -5.89
CA CYS A 10 -2.50 -3.59 -5.46
C CYS A 10 -2.09 -4.81 -4.65
N PHE A 11 -2.48 -4.84 -3.38
CA PHE A 11 -2.20 -5.94 -2.45
C PHE A 11 -3.48 -6.47 -1.81
N PHE A 12 -3.54 -7.81 -1.69
CA PHE A 12 -4.60 -8.49 -0.97
C PHE A 12 -4.04 -9.14 0.29
N LEU A 13 -4.52 -8.69 1.45
CA LEU A 13 -4.18 -9.23 2.75
C LEU A 13 -5.29 -10.18 3.19
N GLU A 14 -4.96 -11.45 3.45
CA GLU A 14 -5.91 -12.45 3.88
C GLU A 14 -5.55 -12.96 5.29
N GLY A 15 -6.46 -12.71 6.21
CA GLY A 15 -6.42 -13.11 7.61
C GLY A 15 -7.84 -13.30 8.12
N SER A 16 -8.12 -12.84 9.34
CA SER A 16 -9.48 -12.79 9.90
C SER A 16 -10.43 -11.87 9.10
N LYS A 17 -9.86 -10.92 8.36
CA LYS A 17 -10.51 -10.13 7.31
C LYS A 17 -9.73 -10.22 6.01
N LYS A 18 -10.42 -9.94 4.92
CA LYS A 18 -9.87 -9.84 3.57
C LYS A 18 -9.83 -8.38 3.17
N ILE A 19 -8.63 -7.83 3.08
CA ILE A 19 -8.39 -6.41 2.79
C ILE A 19 -7.72 -6.30 1.43
N LEU A 20 -8.30 -5.50 0.53
CA LEU A 20 -7.70 -5.15 -0.74
C LEU A 20 -7.23 -3.69 -0.71
N ILE A 21 -5.96 -3.47 -0.96
CA ILE A 21 -5.35 -2.14 -0.96
C ILE A 21 -5.13 -1.72 -2.41
N ASP A 22 -5.49 -0.47 -2.74
CA ASP A 22 -5.28 0.18 -4.05
C ASP A 22 -5.68 -0.74 -5.22
N PRO A 23 -6.99 -0.96 -5.46
CA PRO A 23 -7.51 -2.01 -6.33
C PRO A 23 -7.36 -1.72 -7.83
N PHE A 24 -6.17 -1.31 -8.28
CA PHE A 24 -5.80 -1.27 -9.67
C PHE A 24 -5.17 -2.59 -10.07
N MET A 25 -5.83 -3.35 -10.91
CA MET A 25 -5.44 -4.71 -11.29
C MET A 25 -5.12 -4.79 -12.79
N PRO A 26 -3.95 -4.30 -13.24
CA PRO A 26 -3.60 -4.21 -14.66
C PRO A 26 -3.50 -5.56 -15.35
N ASN A 27 -3.29 -6.64 -14.59
CA ASN A 27 -3.18 -8.01 -15.09
C ASN A 27 -4.48 -8.83 -14.94
N GLY A 28 -5.59 -8.17 -14.61
CA GLY A 28 -6.92 -8.76 -14.48
C GLY A 28 -7.31 -9.17 -13.05
N ASP A 29 -8.53 -9.68 -12.91
CA ASP A 29 -9.09 -10.15 -11.64
C ASP A 29 -8.46 -11.49 -11.25
N PHE A 30 -7.77 -11.54 -10.12
CA PHE A 30 -7.21 -12.76 -9.54
C PHE A 30 -8.19 -13.50 -8.61
N GLY A 31 -9.48 -13.25 -8.73
CA GLY A 31 -10.54 -13.91 -7.96
C GLY A 31 -10.62 -13.47 -6.50
N CYS A 32 -10.01 -12.36 -6.14
CA CYS A 32 -10.07 -11.82 -4.79
C CYS A 32 -11.47 -11.30 -4.46
N ARG A 33 -11.95 -11.58 -3.26
CA ARG A 33 -13.25 -11.11 -2.76
C ARG A 33 -13.02 -10.41 -1.42
N PRO A 34 -12.73 -9.10 -1.43
CA PRO A 34 -12.42 -8.36 -0.21
C PRO A 34 -13.68 -8.13 0.65
N ASP A 35 -13.46 -8.07 1.96
CA ASP A 35 -14.43 -7.54 2.92
C ASP A 35 -14.32 -6.01 2.97
N ILE A 36 -13.09 -5.50 2.92
CA ILE A 36 -12.73 -4.08 3.04
C ILE A 36 -11.79 -3.71 1.88
N VAL A 37 -11.99 -2.52 1.32
CA VAL A 37 -11.05 -1.87 0.40
C VAL A 37 -10.35 -0.73 1.13
N ALA A 38 -9.05 -0.57 0.97
CA ALA A 38 -8.30 0.58 1.45
C ALA A 38 -7.68 1.31 0.24
N VAL A 39 -7.87 2.62 0.14
CA VAL A 39 -7.32 3.43 -0.97
C VAL A 39 -6.41 4.50 -0.40
N THR A 40 -5.13 4.45 -0.78
CA THR A 40 -4.10 5.34 -0.24
C THR A 40 -4.25 6.77 -0.73
N HIS A 41 -4.62 6.94 -2.00
CA HIS A 41 -4.85 8.25 -2.62
C HIS A 41 -5.66 8.11 -3.93
N ALA A 42 -6.03 9.24 -4.53
CA ALA A 42 -7.06 9.28 -5.55
C ALA A 42 -6.58 9.11 -7.01
N HIS A 43 -5.31 8.84 -7.27
CA HIS A 43 -4.86 8.57 -8.64
C HIS A 43 -5.53 7.31 -9.20
N ASN A 44 -5.77 7.28 -10.51
CA ASN A 44 -6.54 6.22 -11.16
C ASN A 44 -5.92 4.83 -11.01
N ASP A 45 -4.59 4.76 -10.96
CA ASP A 45 -3.80 3.54 -10.76
C ASP A 45 -3.74 3.05 -9.30
N HIS A 46 -4.48 3.72 -8.39
CA HIS A 46 -4.75 3.30 -7.01
C HIS A 46 -6.24 3.19 -6.74
N LEU A 47 -7.03 4.20 -7.12
CA LEU A 47 -8.49 4.18 -7.01
C LEU A 47 -9.10 2.98 -7.77
N GLY A 48 -8.58 2.68 -8.96
CA GLY A 48 -8.86 1.48 -9.74
C GLY A 48 -10.32 1.05 -9.74
N GLU A 49 -10.56 -0.20 -9.39
CA GLU A 49 -11.87 -0.85 -9.40
C GLU A 49 -12.72 -0.61 -8.15
N THR A 50 -12.33 0.32 -7.27
CA THR A 50 -12.98 0.57 -5.97
C THR A 50 -14.50 0.69 -6.08
N ILE A 51 -14.99 1.49 -7.04
CA ILE A 51 -16.43 1.73 -7.22
C ILE A 51 -17.15 0.44 -7.64
N PHE A 52 -16.56 -0.36 -8.54
CA PHE A 52 -17.15 -1.62 -9.02
C PHE A 52 -17.16 -2.71 -7.95
N LEU A 53 -16.14 -2.74 -7.09
CA LEU A 53 -16.08 -3.68 -5.98
C LEU A 53 -17.19 -3.47 -4.95
N ASN A 54 -17.63 -2.23 -4.78
CA ASN A 54 -18.72 -1.83 -3.89
C ASN A 54 -18.60 -2.46 -2.49
N ARG A 55 -17.48 -2.23 -1.83
CA ARG A 55 -17.16 -2.69 -0.47
C ARG A 55 -17.00 -1.50 0.45
N LEU A 56 -17.06 -1.76 1.76
CA LEU A 56 -16.66 -0.75 2.75
C LEU A 56 -15.24 -0.28 2.39
N THR A 57 -15.10 1.03 2.16
CA THR A 57 -13.85 1.61 1.68
C THR A 57 -13.27 2.57 2.72
N VAL A 58 -12.05 2.30 3.15
CA VAL A 58 -11.23 3.18 3.99
C VAL A 58 -10.39 4.07 3.07
N ALA A 59 -10.47 5.39 3.22
CA ALA A 59 -9.79 6.33 2.33
C ALA A 59 -9.55 7.69 3.00
N PRO A 60 -8.67 8.56 2.43
CA PRO A 60 -8.59 9.96 2.80
C PRO A 60 -9.95 10.65 2.74
N ASN A 61 -10.19 11.58 3.67
CA ASN A 61 -11.53 12.17 3.92
C ASN A 61 -12.21 12.72 2.65
N GLU A 62 -11.47 13.42 1.80
CA GLU A 62 -12.02 14.03 0.57
C GLU A 62 -12.38 12.94 -0.46
N LEU A 63 -11.53 11.93 -0.59
CA LEU A 63 -11.80 10.79 -1.46
C LEU A 63 -12.98 9.95 -0.93
N ALA A 64 -13.04 9.71 0.38
CA ALA A 64 -14.14 8.98 1.01
C ALA A 64 -15.48 9.68 0.78
N LYS A 65 -15.55 11.03 0.89
CA LYS A 65 -16.75 11.81 0.58
C LYS A 65 -17.16 11.66 -0.89
N TYR A 66 -16.20 11.79 -1.81
CA TYR A 66 -16.46 11.59 -3.23
C TYR A 66 -17.01 10.19 -3.53
N LEU A 67 -16.40 9.14 -2.94
CA LEU A 67 -16.88 7.77 -3.09
C LEU A 67 -18.27 7.55 -2.47
N GLY A 68 -18.54 8.21 -1.33
CA GLY A 68 -19.88 8.22 -0.71
C GLY A 68 -20.95 8.83 -1.61
N GLU A 69 -20.63 9.91 -2.35
CA GLU A 69 -21.53 10.49 -3.36
C GLU A 69 -21.76 9.55 -4.56
N LYS A 70 -20.84 8.62 -4.83
CA LYS A 70 -20.99 7.53 -5.82
C LYS A 70 -21.74 6.32 -5.24
N GLY A 71 -22.18 6.36 -3.97
CA GLY A 71 -23.00 5.33 -3.33
C GLY A 71 -22.25 4.27 -2.53
N LEU A 72 -20.96 4.43 -2.28
CA LEU A 72 -20.19 3.48 -1.48
C LEU A 72 -20.36 3.75 0.02
N LEU A 73 -20.26 2.68 0.80
CA LEU A 73 -20.02 2.81 2.24
C LEU A 73 -18.53 3.15 2.44
N THR A 74 -18.26 4.25 3.15
CA THR A 74 -16.90 4.73 3.33
C THR A 74 -16.59 4.99 4.80
N GLU A 75 -15.35 4.71 5.17
CA GLU A 75 -14.74 5.13 6.44
C GLU A 75 -13.68 6.18 6.12
N ALA A 76 -13.99 7.43 6.46
CA ALA A 76 -13.16 8.58 6.14
C ALA A 76 -12.07 8.77 7.19
N MET A 77 -10.83 8.95 6.75
CA MET A 77 -9.67 9.16 7.64
C MET A 77 -8.86 10.37 7.25
N ASN A 78 -8.06 10.85 8.19
CA ASN A 78 -6.97 11.80 7.96
C ASN A 78 -5.65 11.24 8.51
N ILE A 79 -4.53 11.77 8.01
CA ILE A 79 -3.19 11.41 8.48
C ILE A 79 -3.10 11.58 10.01
N GLY A 80 -2.58 10.55 10.67
CA GLY A 80 -2.49 10.44 12.13
C GLY A 80 -3.71 9.81 12.80
N GLY A 81 -4.83 9.67 12.07
CA GLY A 81 -6.03 8.99 12.55
C GLY A 81 -5.95 7.47 12.48
N SER A 82 -6.72 6.80 13.32
CA SER A 82 -6.88 5.34 13.30
C SER A 82 -8.35 4.97 13.39
N VAL A 83 -8.72 3.87 12.75
CA VAL A 83 -10.06 3.25 12.84
C VAL A 83 -9.92 1.75 13.02
N GLU A 84 -10.81 1.17 13.80
CA GLU A 84 -10.95 -0.28 13.95
C GLU A 84 -12.21 -0.74 13.22
N ILE A 85 -12.03 -1.70 12.32
CA ILE A 85 -13.10 -2.35 11.57
C ILE A 85 -13.02 -3.84 11.88
N ASP A 86 -13.89 -4.30 12.75
CA ASP A 86 -13.87 -5.67 13.30
C ASP A 86 -12.49 -6.01 13.93
N THR A 87 -11.72 -6.88 13.28
CA THR A 87 -10.42 -7.36 13.77
C THR A 87 -9.22 -6.65 13.15
N ALA A 88 -9.46 -5.70 12.25
CA ALA A 88 -8.42 -4.94 11.56
C ALA A 88 -8.40 -3.49 12.03
N ARG A 89 -7.22 -3.01 12.42
CA ARG A 89 -6.97 -1.60 12.72
C ARG A 89 -6.19 -0.97 11.59
N PHE A 90 -6.72 0.12 11.06
CA PHE A 90 -6.07 0.96 10.05
C PHE A 90 -5.57 2.24 10.73
N THR A 91 -4.33 2.59 10.49
CA THR A 91 -3.78 3.91 10.84
C THR A 91 -3.29 4.57 9.55
N MET A 92 -3.81 5.76 9.26
CA MET A 92 -3.41 6.52 8.10
C MET A 92 -2.15 7.32 8.42
N VAL A 93 -1.10 7.15 7.62
CA VAL A 93 0.19 7.82 7.79
C VAL A 93 0.53 8.67 6.57
N TYR A 94 1.45 9.62 6.75
CA TYR A 94 1.86 10.54 5.69
C TYR A 94 2.53 9.82 4.53
N ALA A 95 2.28 10.31 3.31
CA ALA A 95 3.02 9.99 2.10
C ALA A 95 3.38 11.29 1.35
N SER A 96 4.60 11.38 0.86
CA SER A 96 5.09 12.54 0.10
C SER A 96 4.72 12.40 -1.37
N HIS A 97 3.46 12.67 -1.69
CA HIS A 97 2.91 12.52 -3.04
C HIS A 97 1.69 13.42 -3.25
N SER A 98 1.21 13.54 -4.48
CA SER A 98 -0.03 14.24 -4.82
C SER A 98 -1.24 13.31 -4.79
N SER A 99 -2.44 13.89 -4.82
CA SER A 99 -3.68 13.12 -4.87
C SER A 99 -4.75 13.92 -5.62
N GLU A 100 -5.21 13.39 -6.75
CA GLU A 100 -6.20 14.03 -7.61
C GLU A 100 -7.28 13.03 -8.03
N ILE A 101 -8.54 13.40 -7.84
CA ILE A 101 -9.67 12.65 -8.40
C ILE A 101 -9.88 13.11 -9.84
N THR A 102 -9.86 12.18 -10.78
CA THR A 102 -10.26 12.42 -12.16
C THR A 102 -11.70 11.95 -12.38
N ASP A 103 -12.64 12.88 -12.50
CA ASP A 103 -14.07 12.58 -12.79
C ASP A 103 -14.46 13.15 -14.17
N GLY A 104 -14.33 12.34 -15.18
CA GLY A 104 -14.48 12.77 -16.58
C GLY A 104 -13.44 13.81 -16.97
N ARG A 105 -13.88 15.07 -17.19
CA ARG A 105 -12.96 16.20 -17.48
C ARG A 105 -12.61 17.02 -16.24
N ASN A 106 -13.23 16.72 -15.11
CA ASN A 106 -13.00 17.44 -13.88
C ASN A 106 -11.78 16.87 -13.13
N LYS A 107 -11.01 17.78 -12.55
CA LYS A 107 -9.88 17.49 -11.68
C LYS A 107 -10.23 18.03 -10.31
N LEU A 108 -10.37 17.15 -9.34
CA LEU A 108 -10.77 17.51 -7.98
C LEU A 108 -9.66 17.13 -6.99
N TYR A 109 -9.56 17.88 -5.91
CA TYR A 109 -8.65 17.53 -4.84
C TYR A 109 -9.10 16.22 -4.14
N GLY A 110 -8.21 15.23 -4.12
CA GLY A 110 -8.48 13.90 -3.56
C GLY A 110 -8.14 13.72 -2.08
N GLY A 111 -7.85 14.80 -1.38
CA GLY A 111 -7.25 14.74 -0.05
C GLY A 111 -5.73 14.60 -0.11
N PRO A 112 -5.04 14.50 1.05
CA PRO A 112 -3.61 14.21 1.08
C PRO A 112 -3.34 12.77 0.62
N ALA A 113 -2.24 12.56 -0.07
CA ALA A 113 -1.74 11.19 -0.29
C ALA A 113 -1.30 10.59 1.05
N SER A 114 -1.51 9.29 1.21
CA SER A 114 -1.27 8.58 2.46
C SER A 114 -0.74 7.17 2.23
N GLY A 115 -0.13 6.60 3.27
CA GLY A 115 0.04 5.17 3.43
C GLY A 115 -0.86 4.64 4.55
N PHE A 116 -0.86 3.34 4.72
CA PHE A 116 -1.57 2.66 5.82
C PHE A 116 -0.62 1.80 6.64
N VAL A 117 -0.76 1.88 7.95
CA VAL A 117 -0.31 0.85 8.87
C VAL A 117 -1.54 0.02 9.26
N ILE A 118 -1.53 -1.26 8.89
CA ILE A 118 -2.65 -2.18 9.09
C ILE A 118 -2.23 -3.27 10.08
N ASN A 119 -2.93 -3.31 11.22
CA ASN A 119 -2.73 -4.37 12.22
C ASN A 119 -3.89 -5.35 12.15
N MET A 120 -3.60 -6.63 11.90
CA MET A 120 -4.57 -7.70 11.86
C MET A 120 -3.92 -9.03 12.24
N ASP A 121 -4.57 -9.81 13.10
CA ASP A 121 -4.11 -11.15 13.54
C ASP A 121 -2.67 -11.16 14.10
N GLY A 122 -2.26 -10.07 14.77
CA GLY A 122 -0.93 -9.93 15.35
C GLY A 122 0.19 -9.64 14.34
N VAL A 123 -0.14 -9.30 13.10
CA VAL A 123 0.81 -8.86 12.07
C VAL A 123 0.56 -7.40 11.73
N CYS A 124 1.63 -6.61 11.73
CA CYS A 124 1.64 -5.18 11.37
C CYS A 124 2.21 -4.99 9.96
N VAL A 125 1.39 -4.53 9.03
CA VAL A 125 1.78 -4.26 7.65
C VAL A 125 1.79 -2.76 7.40
N TYR A 126 2.91 -2.19 6.97
CA TYR A 126 2.98 -0.85 6.43
C TYR A 126 2.93 -0.91 4.91
N HIS A 127 1.88 -0.36 4.32
CA HIS A 127 1.76 -0.11 2.88
C HIS A 127 2.00 1.38 2.64
N ALA A 128 3.11 1.72 2.00
CA ALA A 128 3.54 3.11 1.89
C ALA A 128 2.65 3.97 0.99
N GLY A 129 1.84 3.35 0.12
CA GLY A 129 1.23 4.06 -0.99
C GLY A 129 2.29 4.62 -1.93
N ASP A 130 1.94 5.61 -2.73
CA ASP A 130 2.91 6.35 -3.51
C ASP A 130 3.58 7.42 -2.66
N THR A 131 4.90 7.38 -2.64
CA THR A 131 5.67 8.32 -1.83
C THR A 131 7.10 8.51 -2.34
N GLY A 132 7.64 9.71 -2.19
CA GLY A 132 9.07 9.96 -2.11
C GLY A 132 9.61 9.57 -0.73
N LEU A 133 10.93 9.57 -0.58
CA LEU A 133 11.59 9.37 0.71
C LEU A 133 11.38 10.59 1.60
N PHE A 134 11.06 10.37 2.88
CA PHE A 134 10.98 11.43 3.89
C PHE A 134 11.51 10.92 5.24
N SER A 135 12.05 11.85 6.05
CA SER A 135 12.75 11.51 7.31
C SER A 135 11.86 10.86 8.35
N ASP A 136 10.57 11.24 8.37
CA ASP A 136 9.62 10.80 9.40
C ASP A 136 9.11 9.37 9.18
N MET A 137 9.60 8.68 8.15
CA MET A 137 9.46 7.21 8.03
C MET A 137 10.06 6.48 9.25
N ARG A 138 11.01 7.11 9.97
CA ARG A 138 11.51 6.60 11.27
C ARG A 138 10.43 6.54 12.34
N LEU A 139 9.48 7.49 12.34
CA LEU A 139 8.36 7.48 13.28
C LEU A 139 7.42 6.30 13.04
N ILE A 140 7.35 5.78 11.81
CA ILE A 140 6.60 4.56 11.52
C ILE A 140 7.23 3.38 12.25
N HIS A 141 8.56 3.28 12.25
CA HIS A 141 9.28 2.31 13.08
C HIS A 141 8.96 2.50 14.56
N ASP A 142 9.22 3.69 15.08
CA ASP A 142 9.17 3.98 16.51
C ASP A 142 7.77 3.80 17.13
N MET A 143 6.73 4.07 16.34
CA MET A 143 5.34 4.05 16.81
C MET A 143 4.60 2.74 16.54
N TYR A 144 4.94 2.05 15.45
CA TYR A 144 4.11 0.94 14.97
C TYR A 144 4.87 -0.38 14.82
N HIS A 145 6.21 -0.36 14.74
CA HIS A 145 7.07 -1.55 14.59
C HIS A 145 6.55 -2.52 13.53
N PRO A 146 6.45 -2.11 12.23
CA PRO A 146 5.87 -2.97 11.21
C PRO A 146 6.66 -4.27 11.04
N ASP A 147 5.94 -5.37 10.87
CA ASP A 147 6.50 -6.67 10.50
C ASP A 147 6.81 -6.76 9.02
N VAL A 148 6.02 -6.04 8.21
CA VAL A 148 6.13 -6.00 6.76
C VAL A 148 6.06 -4.56 6.27
N ALA A 149 7.01 -4.16 5.42
CA ALA A 149 6.99 -2.89 4.69
C ALA A 149 6.81 -3.14 3.20
N ILE A 150 5.76 -2.57 2.60
CA ILE A 150 5.47 -2.61 1.18
C ILE A 150 5.83 -1.24 0.61
N LEU A 151 6.88 -1.17 -0.22
CA LEU A 151 7.54 0.08 -0.63
C LEU A 151 7.60 0.22 -2.15
N PRO A 152 7.24 1.40 -2.70
CA PRO A 152 7.39 1.67 -4.13
C PRO A 152 8.86 1.82 -4.51
N ILE A 153 9.24 1.27 -5.70
CA ILE A 153 10.60 1.35 -6.24
C ILE A 153 10.64 1.89 -7.67
N GLY A 154 9.52 2.41 -8.21
CA GLY A 154 9.36 2.78 -9.62
C GLY A 154 10.17 3.99 -10.09
N SER A 155 10.74 4.77 -9.20
CA SER A 155 11.63 5.92 -9.42
C SER A 155 10.92 7.18 -9.94
N ARG A 156 10.31 7.14 -11.12
CA ARG A 156 9.83 8.36 -11.79
C ARG A 156 8.77 9.13 -11.01
N PHE A 157 7.84 8.43 -10.40
CA PHE A 157 6.68 9.01 -9.69
C PHE A 157 6.76 8.79 -8.18
N THR A 158 7.61 7.87 -7.75
CA THR A 158 7.80 7.45 -6.36
C THR A 158 9.29 7.35 -6.04
N MET A 159 9.65 6.77 -4.90
CA MET A 159 11.02 6.39 -4.61
C MET A 159 11.59 5.48 -5.71
N GLY A 160 12.87 5.66 -6.02
CA GLY A 160 13.66 4.66 -6.74
C GLY A 160 14.25 3.63 -5.78
N PRO A 161 14.96 2.61 -6.31
CA PRO A 161 15.55 1.55 -5.48
C PRO A 161 16.47 2.06 -4.36
N ALA A 162 17.26 3.12 -4.62
CA ALA A 162 18.17 3.67 -3.61
C ALA A 162 17.44 4.36 -2.45
N GLU A 163 16.43 5.18 -2.77
CA GLU A 163 15.60 5.84 -1.76
C GLU A 163 14.74 4.82 -1.00
N ALA A 164 14.21 3.80 -1.68
CA ALA A 164 13.43 2.73 -1.06
C ALA A 164 14.28 1.86 -0.11
N MET A 165 15.57 1.67 -0.41
CA MET A 165 16.52 1.02 0.50
C MET A 165 16.69 1.85 1.78
N ALA A 166 16.90 3.17 1.67
CA ALA A 166 16.98 4.05 2.84
C ALA A 166 15.65 4.07 3.63
N ALA A 167 14.50 4.05 2.94
CA ALA A 167 13.19 3.93 3.57
C ALA A 167 13.06 2.60 4.34
N ALA A 168 13.50 1.48 3.77
CA ALA A 168 13.49 0.19 4.44
C ALA A 168 14.32 0.21 5.74
N GLU A 169 15.50 0.84 5.72
CA GLU A 169 16.31 1.03 6.91
C GLU A 169 15.63 1.91 7.97
N PHE A 170 14.94 2.98 7.56
CA PHE A 170 14.20 3.86 8.48
C PHE A 170 13.03 3.15 9.14
N ILE A 171 12.33 2.30 8.39
CA ILE A 171 11.14 1.55 8.84
C ILE A 171 11.55 0.32 9.63
N GLY A 172 12.68 -0.33 9.30
CA GLY A 172 13.23 -1.45 10.05
C GLY A 172 12.37 -2.71 10.07
N ALA A 173 11.42 -2.86 9.15
CA ALA A 173 10.59 -4.05 9.06
C ALA A 173 11.41 -5.28 8.64
N PRO A 174 11.27 -6.43 9.31
CA PRO A 174 12.02 -7.64 8.97
C PRO A 174 11.73 -8.19 7.57
N LEU A 175 10.57 -7.86 7.00
CA LEU A 175 10.19 -8.22 5.64
C LEU A 175 9.86 -6.98 4.81
N VAL A 176 10.48 -6.86 3.63
CA VAL A 176 10.23 -5.80 2.65
C VAL A 176 9.67 -6.41 1.37
N ILE A 177 8.64 -5.79 0.80
CA ILE A 177 8.04 -6.19 -0.47
C ILE A 177 8.07 -4.98 -1.42
N PRO A 178 8.81 -5.03 -2.53
CA PRO A 178 8.80 -3.95 -3.51
C PRO A 178 7.48 -3.91 -4.28
N MET A 179 7.01 -2.72 -4.60
CA MET A 179 5.81 -2.47 -5.39
C MET A 179 5.99 -1.32 -6.37
N HIS A 180 4.95 -1.00 -7.15
CA HIS A 180 4.86 0.14 -8.08
C HIS A 180 6.03 0.17 -9.07
N TYR A 181 6.32 -0.97 -9.71
CA TYR A 181 7.35 -1.11 -10.73
C TYR A 181 6.90 -2.07 -11.84
N ASN A 182 7.50 -1.95 -13.03
CA ASN A 182 7.30 -2.82 -14.20
C ASN A 182 5.85 -2.90 -14.72
N THR A 183 4.95 -2.01 -14.28
CA THR A 183 3.59 -1.91 -14.83
C THR A 183 3.59 -1.11 -16.13
N PHE A 184 4.41 -0.08 -16.19
CA PHE A 184 4.57 0.82 -17.34
C PHE A 184 6.06 0.99 -17.67
N PRO A 185 6.43 1.30 -18.92
CA PRO A 185 7.85 1.48 -19.30
C PRO A 185 8.59 2.52 -18.46
N GLU A 186 7.88 3.56 -18.01
CA GLU A 186 8.46 4.66 -17.24
C GLU A 186 8.91 4.27 -15.83
N ILE A 187 8.43 3.13 -15.33
CA ILE A 187 8.70 2.63 -13.96
C ILE A 187 9.38 1.26 -13.98
N GLU A 188 10.12 0.94 -15.05
CA GLU A 188 10.89 -0.30 -15.11
C GLU A 188 12.02 -0.29 -14.09
N GLN A 189 12.10 -1.35 -13.26
CA GLN A 189 13.14 -1.54 -12.25
C GLN A 189 13.53 -3.02 -12.11
N ASP A 190 14.76 -3.25 -11.69
CA ASP A 190 15.26 -4.57 -11.31
C ASP A 190 15.04 -4.81 -9.80
N ALA A 191 13.92 -5.44 -9.47
CA ALA A 191 13.58 -5.79 -8.09
C ALA A 191 14.51 -6.89 -7.52
N GLY A 192 15.17 -7.68 -8.37
CA GLY A 192 16.20 -8.63 -7.95
C GLY A 192 17.44 -7.91 -7.43
N ALA A 193 17.93 -6.93 -8.17
CA ALA A 193 19.04 -6.09 -7.72
C ALA A 193 18.70 -5.31 -6.44
N PHE A 194 17.47 -4.82 -6.30
CA PHE A 194 16.99 -4.18 -5.07
C PHE A 194 17.03 -5.14 -3.88
N LYS A 195 16.56 -6.38 -4.05
CA LYS A 195 16.63 -7.43 -3.04
C LYS A 195 18.07 -7.68 -2.62
N ASP A 196 18.96 -7.94 -3.59
CA ASP A 196 20.37 -8.26 -3.32
C ASP A 196 21.07 -7.13 -2.57
N ALA A 197 20.76 -5.87 -2.90
CA ALA A 197 21.31 -4.71 -2.24
C ALA A 197 20.91 -4.63 -0.75
N ILE A 198 19.63 -4.84 -0.42
CA ILE A 198 19.15 -4.80 0.97
C ILE A 198 19.69 -6.00 1.77
N GLU A 199 19.54 -7.22 1.25
CA GLU A 199 19.92 -8.44 1.99
C GLU A 199 21.44 -8.57 2.19
N LYS A 200 22.25 -7.83 1.42
CA LYS A 200 23.72 -7.77 1.57
C LYS A 200 24.15 -6.98 2.80
N VAL A 201 23.41 -5.94 3.18
CA VAL A 201 23.85 -4.96 4.19
C VAL A 201 22.97 -4.95 5.44
N THR A 202 21.87 -5.69 5.44
CA THR A 202 20.91 -5.81 6.54
C THR A 202 20.50 -7.27 6.77
N ASP A 203 19.84 -7.54 7.91
CA ASP A 203 19.22 -8.85 8.19
C ASP A 203 17.78 -8.94 7.64
N MET A 204 17.26 -7.88 7.03
CA MET A 204 15.93 -7.85 6.43
C MET A 204 15.82 -8.87 5.30
N LYS A 205 14.62 -9.41 5.08
CA LYS A 205 14.30 -10.25 3.93
C LYS A 205 13.51 -9.45 2.91
N VAL A 206 13.78 -9.68 1.63
CA VAL A 206 13.02 -9.06 0.54
C VAL A 206 12.28 -10.12 -0.25
N ALA A 207 10.96 -10.02 -0.28
CA ALA A 207 10.11 -10.89 -1.10
C ALA A 207 9.76 -10.20 -2.42
N VAL A 208 10.44 -10.60 -3.50
CA VAL A 208 10.10 -10.16 -4.86
C VAL A 208 9.04 -11.11 -5.40
N LEU A 209 7.82 -10.59 -5.57
CA LEU A 209 6.66 -11.35 -6.06
C LEU A 209 6.39 -11.04 -7.53
N LYS A 210 5.76 -11.99 -8.22
CA LYS A 210 5.10 -11.73 -9.51
C LYS A 210 3.62 -11.42 -9.26
N PRO A 211 2.96 -10.65 -10.14
CA PRO A 211 1.52 -10.45 -10.04
C PRO A 211 0.77 -11.78 -9.93
N GLY A 212 -0.07 -11.91 -8.90
CA GLY A 212 -0.79 -13.14 -8.55
C GLY A 212 -0.08 -14.05 -7.54
N GLU A 213 1.20 -13.86 -7.28
CA GLU A 213 1.91 -14.62 -6.25
C GLU A 213 1.60 -14.14 -4.84
N SER A 214 1.72 -15.04 -3.87
CA SER A 214 1.48 -14.78 -2.46
C SER A 214 2.57 -15.36 -1.56
N ILE A 215 2.70 -14.77 -0.38
CA ILE A 215 3.52 -15.29 0.72
C ILE A 215 2.67 -15.50 1.97
N ASP A 216 3.08 -16.45 2.82
CA ASP A 216 2.63 -16.50 4.22
C ASP A 216 3.67 -15.82 5.10
N THR A 217 3.26 -14.77 5.82
CA THR A 217 4.14 -14.02 6.73
C THR A 217 4.80 -14.89 7.78
N LYS A 218 4.18 -16.00 8.19
CA LYS A 218 4.76 -16.97 9.14
C LYS A 218 6.09 -17.56 8.68
N ASN A 219 6.38 -17.56 7.38
CA ASN A 219 7.64 -18.06 6.85
C ASN A 219 8.80 -17.06 6.99
N TYR A 220 8.51 -15.80 7.33
CA TYR A 220 9.46 -14.69 7.40
C TYR A 220 9.57 -14.09 8.81
N LEU A 221 8.48 -14.17 9.58
CA LEU A 221 8.40 -13.63 10.94
C LEU A 221 8.66 -14.75 11.96
N LYS A 222 9.48 -14.44 12.97
CA LYS A 222 9.82 -15.39 14.05
C LYS A 222 8.83 -15.29 15.20
#